data_4b840051ca3a96d35a1acf47aa3c1157
#
_entry.id   4b840051ca3a96d35a1acf47aa3c1157
#
_cell.length_a   1.000
_cell.length_b   1.000
_cell.length_c   1.000
_cell.angle_alpha   90.00
_cell.angle_beta   90.00
_cell.angle_gamma   90.00
#
_symmetry.space_group_name_H-M   'P 1'
#
loop_
_entity.id
_entity.type
_entity.pdbx_description
1 polymer ?
#
loop_
_entity_poly.entity_id
_entity_poly.type
_entity_poly.pdbx_seq_one_letter_code
_entity_poly.pdbx_strand_id
1 'polypeptide(L)'
;IPEHIFKNFNQGRDYILDGGACELGIESTIIGFENKNTIVYRLGSLVVEDIEKCVGDITIYSNEESFPGSFKSHYSPSKKLYLGDIKMLTDKFKDKRIGVLCFDKYYDFIKEKNQILLSKNSSLFEASKNLYSSLYELDNMKNIDIILSSLVEDTLIGRTINNRLIK
;
A
#
# COMPACT_ATOMS: atom_id res chain seq x y z
N ILE A 1 -5.56 -7.59 -10.16
CA ILE A 1 -6.16 -8.74 -10.83
C ILE A 1 -7.59 -8.41 -11.25
N PRO A 2 -8.13 -9.06 -12.32
CA PRO A 2 -9.44 -8.74 -12.89
C PRO A 2 -10.60 -8.73 -11.91
N GLU A 3 -10.60 -9.62 -10.93
CA GLU A 3 -11.64 -9.72 -9.91
C GLU A 3 -11.79 -8.45 -9.07
N HIS A 4 -10.70 -7.73 -8.82
CA HIS A 4 -10.73 -6.46 -8.08
C HIS A 4 -11.41 -5.36 -8.89
N ILE A 5 -11.19 -5.37 -10.22
CA ILE A 5 -11.78 -4.41 -11.14
C ILE A 5 -13.26 -4.73 -11.34
N PHE A 6 -13.60 -6.00 -11.55
CA PHE A 6 -14.96 -6.45 -11.82
C PHE A 6 -15.95 -6.02 -10.73
N LYS A 7 -15.57 -6.08 -9.46
CA LYS A 7 -16.42 -5.65 -8.33
C LYS A 7 -16.74 -4.16 -8.33
N ASN A 8 -15.83 -3.33 -8.85
CA ASN A 8 -15.96 -1.87 -8.82
C ASN A 8 -16.63 -1.30 -10.08
N PHE A 9 -16.57 -2.00 -11.21
CA PHE A 9 -17.04 -1.52 -12.52
C PHE A 9 -18.21 -2.33 -13.09
N ASN A 10 -18.70 -3.35 -12.41
CA ASN A 10 -19.74 -4.24 -12.93
C ASN A 10 -21.11 -3.57 -12.97
N GLN A 11 -21.33 -2.73 -13.98
CA GLN A 11 -22.67 -2.28 -14.41
C GLN A 11 -23.23 -3.07 -15.62
N GLY A 12 -22.62 -4.21 -15.93
CA GLY A 12 -23.08 -5.13 -17.01
C GLY A 12 -22.76 -4.66 -18.43
N ARG A 13 -21.89 -3.66 -18.61
CA ARG A 13 -21.51 -3.09 -19.91
C ARG A 13 -20.00 -3.02 -20.15
N ASP A 14 -19.19 -3.34 -19.14
CA ASP A 14 -17.74 -3.17 -19.21
C ASP A 14 -17.07 -4.50 -19.55
N TYR A 15 -16.07 -4.42 -20.42
CA TYR A 15 -15.20 -5.56 -20.74
C TYR A 15 -13.91 -5.40 -19.96
N ILE A 16 -13.46 -6.48 -19.34
CA ILE A 16 -12.17 -6.53 -18.65
C ILE A 16 -11.24 -7.44 -19.46
N LEU A 17 -10.15 -6.86 -19.94
CA LEU A 17 -9.07 -7.61 -20.58
C LEU A 17 -8.11 -8.09 -19.49
N ASP A 18 -8.00 -9.41 -19.32
CA ASP A 18 -7.10 -10.00 -18.35
C ASP A 18 -5.66 -10.01 -18.88
N GLY A 19 -4.84 -9.10 -18.40
CA GLY A 19 -3.39 -9.04 -18.66
C GLY A 19 -2.53 -9.75 -17.63
N GLY A 20 -3.14 -10.48 -16.67
CA GLY A 20 -2.45 -11.11 -15.56
C GLY A 20 -2.14 -10.18 -14.39
N ALA A 21 -1.35 -10.67 -13.43
CA ALA A 21 -0.92 -9.90 -12.27
C ALA A 21 0.17 -8.89 -12.63
N CYS A 22 0.06 -7.66 -12.12
CA CYS A 22 1.09 -6.63 -12.29
C CYS A 22 2.40 -7.04 -11.61
N GLU A 23 3.54 -6.78 -12.26
CA GLU A 23 4.86 -7.11 -11.70
C GLU A 23 5.20 -6.25 -10.49
N LEU A 24 4.87 -4.95 -10.51
CA LEU A 24 5.25 -3.99 -9.47
C LEU A 24 4.16 -3.74 -8.42
N GLY A 25 2.89 -3.98 -8.73
CA GLY A 25 1.75 -3.91 -7.81
C GLY A 25 1.41 -2.52 -7.25
N ILE A 26 2.24 -1.52 -7.48
CA ILE A 26 2.09 -0.11 -7.10
C ILE A 26 2.08 0.75 -8.37
N GLU A 27 1.42 1.90 -8.31
CA GLU A 27 1.30 2.83 -9.44
C GLU A 27 2.64 3.44 -9.85
N SER A 28 2.67 4.06 -11.02
CA SER A 28 3.83 4.80 -11.53
C SER A 28 4.18 5.98 -10.62
N THR A 29 5.46 6.32 -10.56
CA THR A 29 5.96 7.59 -10.01
C THR A 29 5.59 8.74 -10.95
N ILE A 30 5.17 9.88 -10.39
CA ILE A 30 4.88 11.09 -11.17
C ILE A 30 5.92 12.13 -10.81
N ILE A 31 6.66 12.59 -11.82
CA ILE A 31 7.65 13.64 -11.69
C ILE A 31 7.32 14.83 -12.59
N GLY A 32 7.77 16.00 -12.20
CA GLY A 32 7.71 17.21 -13.02
C GLY A 32 8.88 18.12 -12.73
N PHE A 33 8.95 19.22 -13.47
CA PHE A 33 10.05 20.17 -13.41
C PHE A 33 9.50 21.58 -13.18
N GLU A 34 9.94 22.22 -12.09
CA GLU A 34 9.57 23.60 -11.77
C GLU A 34 10.84 24.41 -11.50
N ASN A 35 11.03 25.52 -12.24
CA ASN A 35 12.20 26.39 -12.07
C ASN A 35 13.54 25.64 -12.06
N LYS A 36 13.71 24.64 -12.93
CA LYS A 36 14.87 23.74 -13.02
C LYS A 36 15.00 22.74 -11.86
N ASN A 37 14.09 22.72 -10.91
CA ASN A 37 14.06 21.71 -9.86
C ASN A 37 13.22 20.49 -10.30
N THR A 38 13.68 19.30 -9.98
CA THR A 38 12.91 18.08 -10.19
C THR A 38 12.01 17.83 -8.99
N ILE A 39 10.71 17.65 -9.22
CA ILE A 39 9.72 17.44 -8.17
C ILE A 39 9.06 16.08 -8.37
N VAL A 40 9.02 15.28 -7.31
CA VAL A 40 8.24 14.04 -7.26
C VAL A 40 6.88 14.34 -6.66
N TYR A 41 5.85 14.39 -7.51
CA TYR A 41 4.47 14.64 -7.09
C TYR A 41 3.78 13.42 -6.49
N ARG A 42 4.14 12.24 -6.96
CA ARG A 42 3.63 10.98 -6.44
C ARG A 42 4.75 9.94 -6.35
N LEU A 43 4.97 9.40 -5.17
CA LEU A 43 5.80 8.22 -4.98
C LEU A 43 5.11 7.02 -5.65
N GLY A 44 5.87 6.22 -6.37
CA GLY A 44 5.38 5.04 -7.10
C GLY A 44 6.45 3.97 -7.20
N SER A 45 6.36 3.16 -8.24
CA SER A 45 7.25 2.01 -8.46
C SER A 45 8.70 2.37 -8.78
N LEU A 46 8.94 3.54 -9.42
CA LEU A 46 10.30 4.05 -9.62
C LEU A 46 10.71 4.78 -8.33
N VAL A 47 11.76 4.27 -7.70
CA VAL A 47 12.24 4.80 -6.41
C VAL A 47 12.97 6.14 -6.58
N VAL A 48 12.89 6.96 -5.54
CA VAL A 48 13.46 8.31 -5.50
C VAL A 48 14.97 8.28 -5.77
N GLU A 49 15.66 7.34 -5.19
CA GLU A 49 17.11 7.17 -5.28
C GLU A 49 17.58 6.91 -6.73
N ASP A 50 16.77 6.26 -7.56
CA ASP A 50 17.11 6.04 -8.96
C ASP A 50 16.83 7.28 -9.83
N ILE A 51 15.82 8.07 -9.45
CA ILE A 51 15.56 9.37 -10.09
C ILE A 51 16.73 10.33 -9.78
N GLU A 52 17.15 10.41 -8.52
CA GLU A 52 18.26 11.27 -8.08
C GLU A 52 19.58 10.97 -8.81
N LYS A 53 19.87 9.69 -9.07
CA LYS A 53 21.06 9.29 -9.87
C LYS A 53 21.04 9.87 -11.29
N CYS A 54 19.85 10.10 -11.85
CA CYS A 54 19.71 10.58 -13.23
C CYS A 54 19.66 12.10 -13.34
N VAL A 55 19.01 12.78 -12.39
CA VAL A 55 18.67 14.20 -12.51
C VAL A 55 19.26 15.08 -11.40
N GLY A 56 19.96 14.50 -10.44
CA GLY A 56 20.47 15.20 -9.25
C GLY A 56 19.37 15.38 -8.19
N ASP A 57 19.51 16.43 -7.39
CA ASP A 57 18.62 16.70 -6.25
C ASP A 57 17.15 16.76 -6.67
N ILE A 58 16.29 16.15 -5.87
CA ILE A 58 14.85 16.19 -6.08
C ILE A 58 14.13 16.71 -4.83
N THR A 59 12.92 17.19 -5.02
CA THR A 59 12.00 17.56 -3.95
C THR A 59 10.77 16.64 -4.00
N ILE A 60 10.44 16.00 -2.87
CA ILE A 60 9.19 15.25 -2.76
C ILE A 60 8.09 16.25 -2.38
N TYR A 61 7.05 16.32 -3.22
CA TYR A 61 5.93 17.22 -2.99
C TYR A 61 5.08 16.76 -1.81
N SER A 62 4.84 17.66 -0.86
CA SER A 62 4.13 17.35 0.39
C SER A 62 2.70 17.90 0.46
N ASN A 63 2.28 18.75 -0.52
CA ASN A 63 0.96 19.38 -0.48
C ASN A 63 -0.12 18.47 -1.10
N GLU A 64 -1.35 18.62 -0.57
CA GLU A 64 -2.54 17.83 -0.96
C GLU A 64 -3.23 18.36 -2.25
N GLU A 65 -2.49 18.90 -3.20
CA GLU A 65 -3.09 19.36 -4.45
C GLU A 65 -3.44 18.19 -5.39
N SER A 66 -4.44 18.39 -6.22
CA SER A 66 -5.10 17.37 -7.03
C SER A 66 -4.25 16.86 -8.19
N PHE A 67 -3.43 15.85 -7.94
CA PHE A 67 -2.86 15.02 -8.99
C PHE A 67 -3.66 13.72 -9.12
N PRO A 68 -3.64 13.05 -10.28
CA PRO A 68 -4.22 11.71 -10.38
C PRO A 68 -3.65 10.78 -9.30
N GLY A 69 -4.50 10.29 -8.38
CA GLY A 69 -4.11 9.45 -7.26
C GLY A 69 -3.68 10.20 -5.99
N SER A 70 -3.88 11.52 -5.88
CA SER A 70 -3.66 12.31 -4.64
C SER A 70 -4.83 12.25 -3.67
N PHE A 71 -5.97 11.68 -4.08
CA PHE A 71 -7.13 11.55 -3.20
C PHE A 71 -6.80 10.77 -1.93
N LYS A 72 -7.26 11.29 -0.77
CA LYS A 72 -7.04 10.73 0.58
C LYS A 72 -7.52 9.27 0.76
N SER A 73 -8.31 8.72 -0.15
CA SER A 73 -8.91 7.39 -0.05
C SER A 73 -8.91 6.64 -1.39
N HIS A 74 -7.76 6.56 -2.05
CA HIS A 74 -7.65 5.77 -3.28
C HIS A 74 -7.21 4.34 -2.92
N TYR A 75 -8.06 3.35 -3.19
CA TYR A 75 -7.85 1.93 -2.82
C TYR A 75 -7.79 1.63 -1.32
N SER A 76 -8.28 2.54 -0.46
CA SER A 76 -8.37 2.28 0.98
C SER A 76 -9.35 1.16 1.28
N PRO A 77 -9.04 0.28 2.23
CA PRO A 77 -9.98 -0.73 2.70
C PRO A 77 -11.21 -0.08 3.34
N SER A 78 -12.35 -0.75 3.29
CA SER A 78 -13.58 -0.32 3.98
C SER A 78 -13.44 -0.45 5.51
N LYS A 79 -12.67 -1.43 5.98
CA LYS A 79 -12.30 -1.56 7.37
C LYS A 79 -11.23 -0.54 7.74
N LYS A 80 -11.32 -0.02 8.97
CA LYS A 80 -10.32 0.94 9.46
C LYS A 80 -8.95 0.27 9.59
N LEU A 81 -7.95 0.89 8.99
CA LEU A 81 -6.54 0.55 9.13
C LEU A 81 -5.91 1.42 10.22
N TYR A 82 -5.20 0.80 11.15
CA TYR A 82 -4.43 1.48 12.19
C TYR A 82 -2.96 1.12 12.06
N LEU A 83 -2.10 2.15 12.10
CA LEU A 83 -0.65 2.03 11.98
C LEU A 83 0.03 2.24 13.32
N GLY A 84 1.02 1.42 13.63
CA GLY A 84 1.83 1.54 14.84
C GLY A 84 2.43 0.23 15.30
N ASP A 85 2.85 0.20 16.57
CA ASP A 85 3.29 -1.04 17.21
C ASP A 85 2.12 -2.01 17.35
N ILE A 86 2.28 -3.20 16.75
CA ILE A 86 1.18 -4.18 16.65
C ILE A 86 0.76 -4.69 18.03
N LYS A 87 1.71 -4.87 18.96
CA LYS A 87 1.38 -5.31 20.32
C LYS A 87 0.55 -4.27 21.06
N MET A 88 0.97 -3.01 21.03
CA MET A 88 0.25 -1.90 21.66
C MET A 88 -1.15 -1.71 21.04
N LEU A 89 -1.25 -1.79 19.69
CA LEU A 89 -2.54 -1.68 19.01
C LEU A 89 -3.46 -2.86 19.34
N THR A 90 -2.92 -4.08 19.43
CA THR A 90 -3.70 -5.26 19.83
C THR A 90 -4.26 -5.10 21.24
N ASP A 91 -3.46 -4.63 22.19
CA ASP A 91 -3.90 -4.38 23.56
C ASP A 91 -4.94 -3.25 23.63
N LYS A 92 -4.81 -2.22 22.79
CA LYS A 92 -5.79 -1.11 22.69
C LYS A 92 -7.14 -1.57 22.12
N PHE A 93 -7.13 -2.48 21.15
CA PHE A 93 -8.33 -2.94 20.44
C PHE A 93 -8.73 -4.37 20.79
N LYS A 94 -8.45 -4.84 22.02
CA LYS A 94 -8.73 -6.20 22.49
C LYS A 94 -10.18 -6.67 22.29
N ASP A 95 -11.12 -5.74 22.25
CA ASP A 95 -12.55 -6.02 22.06
C ASP A 95 -12.96 -6.13 20.59
N LYS A 96 -12.02 -5.95 19.64
CA LYS A 96 -12.24 -6.05 18.21
C LYS A 96 -11.66 -7.35 17.65
N ARG A 97 -12.25 -7.83 16.57
CA ARG A 97 -11.67 -8.91 15.78
C ARG A 97 -10.63 -8.32 14.85
N ILE A 98 -9.37 -8.60 15.14
CA ILE A 98 -8.21 -7.97 14.51
C ILE A 98 -7.71 -8.82 13.35
N GLY A 99 -7.46 -8.17 12.20
CA GLY A 99 -6.62 -8.65 11.13
C GLY A 99 -5.30 -7.89 11.11
N VAL A 100 -4.20 -8.54 10.73
CA VAL A 100 -2.88 -7.90 10.68
C VAL A 100 -2.25 -8.05 9.31
N LEU A 101 -1.83 -6.91 8.74
CA LEU A 101 -0.97 -6.88 7.57
C LEU A 101 0.48 -6.85 8.05
N CYS A 102 1.15 -7.99 7.90
CA CYS A 102 2.52 -8.19 8.34
C CYS A 102 3.51 -7.91 7.21
N PHE A 103 4.68 -7.34 7.51
CA PHE A 103 5.73 -7.16 6.50
C PHE A 103 6.35 -8.52 6.14
N ASP A 104 7.10 -9.15 7.05
CA ASP A 104 7.94 -10.31 6.76
C ASP A 104 7.83 -11.45 7.78
N LYS A 105 7.09 -11.27 8.87
CA LYS A 105 6.89 -12.29 9.90
C LYS A 105 5.52 -12.17 10.55
N TYR A 106 4.99 -13.30 10.98
CA TYR A 106 3.76 -13.38 11.77
C TYR A 106 4.02 -13.02 13.24
N TYR A 107 2.98 -12.58 13.91
CA TYR A 107 2.95 -12.32 15.35
C TYR A 107 2.31 -13.51 16.07
N ASP A 108 3.04 -14.17 16.98
CA ASP A 108 2.59 -15.38 17.67
C ASP A 108 1.34 -15.17 18.54
N PHE A 109 1.11 -13.94 19.00
CA PHE A 109 -0.06 -13.57 19.81
C PHE A 109 -1.32 -13.27 18.99
N ILE A 110 -1.25 -13.34 17.66
CA ILE A 110 -2.38 -13.21 16.72
C ILE A 110 -2.60 -14.54 16.02
N LYS A 111 -3.86 -14.95 15.85
CA LYS A 111 -4.17 -16.17 15.08
C LYS A 111 -3.65 -16.04 13.65
N GLU A 112 -2.89 -17.03 13.18
CA GLU A 112 -2.27 -17.02 11.85
C GLU A 112 -3.28 -16.71 10.72
N LYS A 113 -4.47 -17.33 10.77
CA LYS A 113 -5.54 -17.11 9.79
C LYS A 113 -6.07 -15.66 9.71
N ASN A 114 -5.70 -14.81 10.64
CA ASN A 114 -6.06 -13.39 10.68
C ASN A 114 -4.88 -12.50 10.28
N GLN A 115 -3.82 -13.07 9.76
CA GLN A 115 -2.62 -12.35 9.35
C GLN A 115 -2.30 -12.62 7.89
N ILE A 116 -1.87 -11.59 7.17
CA ILE A 116 -1.36 -11.74 5.80
C ILE A 116 0.05 -11.17 5.75
N LEU A 117 0.97 -11.96 5.19
CA LEU A 117 2.37 -11.62 5.04
C LEU A 117 2.61 -10.97 3.68
N LEU A 118 3.21 -9.78 3.67
CA LEU A 118 3.54 -9.05 2.45
C LEU A 118 4.74 -9.67 1.73
N SER A 119 5.75 -10.11 2.48
CA SER A 119 6.95 -10.70 1.91
C SER A 119 7.45 -11.85 2.77
N LYS A 120 7.75 -12.98 2.15
CA LYS A 120 8.38 -14.13 2.83
C LYS A 120 9.90 -13.99 2.90
N ASN A 121 10.47 -13.11 2.08
CA ASN A 121 11.92 -12.94 1.92
C ASN A 121 12.40 -11.59 2.45
N SER A 122 11.61 -10.89 3.27
CA SER A 122 11.88 -9.53 3.78
C SER A 122 12.20 -8.53 2.66
N SER A 123 11.58 -8.73 1.48
CA SER A 123 11.78 -7.90 0.31
C SER A 123 10.72 -6.80 0.22
N LEU A 124 11.16 -5.54 0.23
CA LEU A 124 10.27 -4.40 0.04
C LEU A 124 9.59 -4.42 -1.34
N PHE A 125 10.25 -4.92 -2.38
CA PHE A 125 9.64 -5.08 -3.71
C PHE A 125 8.54 -6.14 -3.71
N GLU A 126 8.77 -7.30 -3.08
CA GLU A 126 7.73 -8.32 -2.91
C GLU A 126 6.56 -7.77 -2.09
N ALA A 127 6.84 -7.04 -1.01
CA ALA A 127 5.83 -6.40 -0.20
C ALA A 127 5.01 -5.37 -1.00
N SER A 128 5.65 -4.54 -1.82
CA SER A 128 4.96 -3.57 -2.67
C SER A 128 4.03 -4.24 -3.68
N LYS A 129 4.47 -5.36 -4.27
CA LYS A 129 3.67 -6.14 -5.21
C LYS A 129 2.40 -6.70 -4.56
N ASN A 130 2.51 -7.13 -3.32
CA ASN A 130 1.43 -7.80 -2.60
C ASN A 130 0.51 -6.84 -1.82
N LEU A 131 0.89 -5.57 -1.65
CA LEU A 131 0.24 -4.61 -0.76
C LEU A 131 -1.28 -4.53 -0.97
N TYR A 132 -1.71 -4.17 -2.17
CA TYR A 132 -3.13 -3.95 -2.45
C TYR A 132 -3.96 -5.24 -2.43
N SER A 133 -3.40 -6.35 -2.93
CA SER A 133 -4.08 -7.65 -2.88
C SER A 133 -4.27 -8.13 -1.45
N SER A 134 -3.27 -7.95 -0.59
CA SER A 134 -3.33 -8.32 0.82
C SER A 134 -4.30 -7.45 1.62
N LEU A 135 -4.31 -6.13 1.37
CA LEU A 135 -5.29 -5.23 1.96
C LEU A 135 -6.72 -5.60 1.55
N TYR A 136 -6.92 -5.89 0.26
CA TYR A 136 -8.21 -6.34 -0.25
C TYR A 136 -8.67 -7.65 0.36
N GLU A 137 -7.77 -8.62 0.53
CA GLU A 137 -8.06 -9.90 1.17
C GLU A 137 -8.48 -9.70 2.62
N LEU A 138 -7.72 -8.94 3.42
CA LEU A 138 -8.07 -8.59 4.81
C LEU A 138 -9.42 -7.87 4.88
N ASP A 139 -9.67 -6.93 3.96
CA ASP A 139 -10.92 -6.17 3.93
C ASP A 139 -12.15 -7.05 3.67
N ASN A 140 -11.99 -8.15 2.92
CA ASN A 140 -13.07 -9.10 2.64
C ASN A 140 -13.23 -10.21 3.70
N MET A 141 -12.33 -10.32 4.66
CA MET A 141 -12.45 -11.31 5.75
C MET A 141 -13.62 -10.96 6.68
N LYS A 142 -14.62 -11.84 6.77
CA LYS A 142 -15.81 -11.64 7.60
C LYS A 142 -15.54 -11.75 9.11
N ASN A 143 -14.42 -12.34 9.49
CA ASN A 143 -14.04 -12.61 10.87
C ASN A 143 -13.15 -11.52 11.49
N ILE A 144 -12.90 -10.40 10.81
CA ILE A 144 -12.16 -9.25 11.32
C ILE A 144 -12.99 -7.96 11.20
N ASP A 145 -12.78 -7.01 12.09
CA ASP A 145 -13.46 -5.72 12.14
C ASP A 145 -12.53 -4.57 11.76
N ILE A 146 -11.24 -4.72 12.07
CA ILE A 146 -10.20 -3.71 11.84
C ILE A 146 -8.92 -4.38 11.33
N ILE A 147 -8.09 -3.58 10.67
CA ILE A 147 -6.79 -3.99 10.16
C ILE A 147 -5.70 -3.23 10.93
N LEU A 148 -4.69 -3.94 11.38
CA LEU A 148 -3.49 -3.35 11.97
C LEU A 148 -2.30 -3.55 11.03
N SER A 149 -1.40 -2.57 10.95
CA SER A 149 -0.13 -2.71 10.27
C SER A 149 0.94 -1.85 10.94
N SER A 150 2.20 -2.14 10.68
CA SER A 150 3.34 -1.27 10.99
C SER A 150 3.90 -0.68 9.72
N LEU A 151 4.56 0.47 9.83
CA LEU A 151 5.37 0.99 8.74
C LEU A 151 6.58 0.09 8.51
N VAL A 152 7.00 0.01 7.25
CA VAL A 152 8.24 -0.65 6.85
C VAL A 152 9.40 0.34 6.88
N GLU A 153 10.63 -0.13 6.63
CA GLU A 153 11.79 0.75 6.51
C GLU A 153 11.56 1.83 5.44
N ASP A 154 11.82 3.11 5.79
CA ASP A 154 11.53 4.26 4.94
C ASP A 154 12.62 4.52 3.89
N THR A 155 12.98 3.49 3.15
CA THR A 155 14.01 3.50 2.10
C THR A 155 13.46 2.89 0.82
N LEU A 156 14.01 3.29 -0.31
CA LEU A 156 13.63 2.74 -1.63
C LEU A 156 12.10 2.70 -1.81
N ILE A 157 11.60 1.53 -2.25
CA ILE A 157 10.16 1.30 -2.45
C ILE A 157 9.36 1.28 -1.12
N GLY A 158 10.02 1.09 0.02
CA GLY A 158 9.40 1.14 1.36
C GLY A 158 8.77 2.50 1.65
N ARG A 159 9.39 3.59 1.18
CA ARG A 159 8.83 4.95 1.24
C ARG A 159 7.48 5.04 0.53
N THR A 160 7.35 4.37 -0.60
CA THR A 160 6.09 4.29 -1.34
C THR A 160 5.05 3.45 -0.60
N ILE A 161 5.44 2.29 -0.03
CA ILE A 161 4.56 1.46 0.79
C ILE A 161 4.01 2.27 1.96
N ASN A 162 4.88 2.93 2.72
CA ASN A 162 4.49 3.77 3.86
C ASN A 162 3.51 4.87 3.45
N ASN A 163 3.78 5.55 2.33
CA ASN A 163 2.89 6.58 1.79
C ASN A 163 1.48 6.03 1.47
N ARG A 164 1.38 4.79 1.00
CA ARG A 164 0.08 4.14 0.72
C ARG A 164 -0.65 3.69 1.98
N LEU A 165 0.08 3.26 2.99
CA LEU A 165 -0.52 2.87 4.28
C LEU A 165 -1.04 4.05 5.08
N ILE A 166 -0.41 5.24 4.95
CA ILE A 166 -0.79 6.47 5.67
C ILE A 166 -2.01 7.16 5.05
N LYS A 167 -2.22 7.02 3.75
CA LYS A 167 -3.34 7.63 3.00
C LYS A 167 -4.62 6.82 3.09
#